data_2205e7ee246a34a9b556fef5813fd841
#
_entry.id   2205e7ee246a34a9b556fef5813fd841
#
_cell.length_a   1.000
_cell.length_b   1.000
_cell.length_c   1.000
_cell.angle_alpha   90.00
_cell.angle_beta   90.00
_cell.angle_gamma   90.00
#
_symmetry.space_group_name_H-M   'P 1'
#
loop_
_entity.id
_entity.type
_entity.pdbx_description
1 polymer ?
#
loop_
_entity_poly.entity_id
_entity_poly.type
_entity_poly.pdbx_seq_one_letter_code
_entity_poly.pdbx_strand_id
1 'polypeptide(L)'
;MNNAKKMIVAAAMAAVVSVCMADTKTTYRDAQGRVQGTVTTDRNGKTTYRDSMGRVQGSHTTDRYGKTTYRDSMGRVQATKTTDRYGKTTYRDAQGRVQGTVTTDNYGKTTWRDAQGRVQGTATTDRYGKTTYRDAQGRVQATKK
;
A
#
# COMPACT_ATOMS: atom_id res chain seq x y z
N MET A 1 4.35 18.73 8.05
CA MET A 1 4.50 17.73 6.97
C MET A 1 3.36 16.73 7.12
N ASN A 2 2.37 16.76 6.20
CA ASN A 2 1.06 16.11 6.36
C ASN A 2 1.18 14.57 6.48
N ASN A 3 0.42 13.98 7.41
CA ASN A 3 0.34 12.53 7.65
C ASN A 3 -0.01 11.70 6.40
N ALA A 4 -0.69 12.30 5.43
CA ALA A 4 -0.98 11.71 4.12
C ALA A 4 0.30 11.40 3.31
N LYS A 5 1.34 12.25 3.37
CA LYS A 5 2.62 11.99 2.71
C LYS A 5 3.42 10.86 3.36
N LYS A 6 3.26 10.65 4.67
CA LYS A 6 3.88 9.52 5.38
C LYS A 6 3.21 8.18 5.04
N MET A 7 1.90 8.17 4.79
CA MET A 7 1.18 6.95 4.35
C MET A 7 1.54 6.53 2.92
N ILE A 8 1.80 7.49 2.03
CA ILE A 8 2.16 7.20 0.62
C ILE A 8 3.56 6.58 0.53
N VAL A 9 4.50 6.99 1.37
CA VAL A 9 5.85 6.39 1.41
C VAL A 9 5.81 4.95 1.94
N ALA A 10 4.94 4.64 2.89
CA ALA A 10 4.74 3.26 3.38
C ALA A 10 4.04 2.37 2.34
N ALA A 11 3.16 2.93 1.50
CA ALA A 11 2.45 2.16 0.46
C ALA A 11 3.34 1.83 -0.76
N ALA A 12 4.36 2.64 -1.05
CA ALA A 12 5.27 2.41 -2.18
C ALA A 12 6.28 1.28 -1.94
N MET A 13 6.46 0.82 -0.70
CA MET A 13 7.35 -0.29 -0.35
C MET A 13 6.67 -1.66 -0.35
N ALA A 14 5.37 -1.76 -0.63
CA ALA A 14 4.60 -2.98 -0.45
C ALA A 14 4.37 -3.77 -1.75
N ALA A 15 5.40 -3.97 -2.56
CA ALA A 15 5.35 -4.95 -3.64
C ALA A 15 6.30 -6.11 -3.36
N VAL A 16 6.01 -6.88 -2.30
CA VAL A 16 6.57 -8.22 -2.17
C VAL A 16 5.39 -9.16 -1.96
N VAL A 17 4.99 -9.83 -3.03
CA VAL A 17 4.19 -11.05 -2.95
C VAL A 17 5.12 -12.10 -2.37
N SER A 18 4.94 -12.45 -1.11
CA SER A 18 5.66 -13.56 -0.51
C SER A 18 4.69 -14.68 -0.21
N VAL A 19 4.74 -15.70 -1.04
CA VAL A 19 4.36 -17.06 -0.66
C VAL A 19 5.65 -17.71 -0.16
N CYS A 20 5.89 -17.65 1.15
CA CYS A 20 6.94 -18.51 1.73
C CYS A 20 6.74 -18.71 3.23
N MET A 21 6.84 -19.98 3.66
CA MET A 21 6.76 -20.43 5.06
C MET A 21 8.04 -20.14 5.87
N ALA A 22 8.87 -19.20 5.45
CA ALA A 22 10.08 -18.82 6.16
C ALA A 22 10.04 -17.32 6.52
N ASP A 23 10.61 -16.98 7.67
CA ASP A 23 10.83 -15.59 8.03
C ASP A 23 11.73 -14.93 6.98
N THR A 24 11.27 -13.84 6.39
CA THR A 24 12.05 -13.09 5.41
C THR A 24 12.50 -11.76 6.01
N LYS A 25 13.76 -11.39 5.72
CA LYS A 25 14.31 -10.10 6.13
C LYS A 25 14.91 -9.39 4.94
N THR A 26 14.44 -8.18 4.67
CA THR A 26 15.01 -7.28 3.67
C THR A 26 15.67 -6.09 4.38
N THR A 27 16.90 -5.78 4.01
CA THR A 27 17.64 -4.63 4.55
C THR A 27 17.77 -3.56 3.46
N TYR A 28 17.32 -2.36 3.75
CA TYR A 28 17.43 -1.19 2.87
C TYR A 28 18.67 -0.41 3.23
N ARG A 29 19.46 -0.03 2.21
CA ARG A 29 20.70 0.73 2.34
C ARG A 29 20.65 1.96 1.45
N ASP A 30 21.36 3.01 1.84
CA ASP A 30 21.59 4.18 0.97
C ASP A 30 22.71 3.89 -0.06
N ALA A 31 22.98 4.88 -0.92
CA ALA A 31 24.02 4.79 -1.94
C ALA A 31 25.43 4.60 -1.35
N GLN A 32 25.64 4.93 -0.08
CA GLN A 32 26.89 4.73 0.68
C GLN A 32 26.92 3.39 1.42
N GLY A 33 25.90 2.52 1.24
CA GLY A 33 25.82 1.21 1.88
C GLY A 33 25.33 1.23 3.34
N ARG A 34 24.97 2.39 3.89
CA ARG A 34 24.50 2.50 5.29
C ARG A 34 23.07 2.00 5.40
N VAL A 35 22.77 1.24 6.46
CA VAL A 35 21.44 0.73 6.72
C VAL A 35 20.47 1.87 6.98
N GLN A 36 19.39 1.96 6.21
CA GLN A 36 18.29 2.89 6.40
C GLN A 36 17.13 2.27 7.16
N GLY A 37 16.99 0.95 7.09
CA GLY A 37 15.97 0.21 7.80
C GLY A 37 15.89 -1.24 7.39
N THR A 38 15.03 -1.97 8.08
CA THR A 38 14.75 -3.37 7.77
C THR A 38 13.25 -3.64 7.72
N VAL A 39 12.87 -4.58 6.89
CA VAL A 39 11.51 -5.15 6.83
C VAL A 39 11.63 -6.64 7.09
N THR A 40 10.88 -7.14 8.06
CA THR A 40 10.82 -8.58 8.37
C THR A 40 9.38 -9.06 8.24
N THR A 41 9.18 -10.18 7.55
CA THR A 41 7.87 -10.86 7.51
C THR A 41 8.02 -12.19 8.20
N ASP A 42 7.19 -12.43 9.22
CA ASP A 42 7.16 -13.70 9.96
C ASP A 42 6.28 -14.75 9.27
N ARG A 43 6.31 -15.97 9.78
CA ARG A 43 5.54 -17.12 9.26
C ARG A 43 4.02 -16.92 9.29
N ASN A 44 3.54 -15.99 10.13
CA ASN A 44 2.11 -15.65 10.22
C ASN A 44 1.72 -14.52 9.27
N GLY A 45 2.66 -14.08 8.39
CA GLY A 45 2.42 -12.98 7.44
C GLY A 45 2.42 -11.60 8.08
N LYS A 46 2.88 -11.45 9.33
CA LYS A 46 3.08 -10.13 9.93
C LYS A 46 4.37 -9.53 9.41
N THR A 47 4.26 -8.38 8.77
CA THR A 47 5.39 -7.59 8.32
C THR A 47 5.67 -6.47 9.31
N THR A 48 6.92 -6.36 9.76
CA THR A 48 7.38 -5.33 10.70
C THR A 48 8.45 -4.47 10.04
N TYR A 49 8.28 -3.15 10.13
CA TYR A 49 9.19 -2.14 9.63
C TYR A 49 10.03 -1.57 10.77
N ARG A 50 11.35 -1.48 10.58
CA ARG A 50 12.29 -0.93 11.55
C ARG A 50 13.17 0.13 10.91
N ASP A 51 13.56 1.14 11.68
CA ASP A 51 14.53 2.15 11.23
C ASP A 51 15.97 1.61 11.25
N SER A 52 16.92 2.48 10.93
CA SER A 52 18.36 2.17 10.93
C SER A 52 18.90 1.75 12.31
N MET A 53 18.24 2.15 13.40
CA MET A 53 18.57 1.78 14.78
C MET A 53 17.84 0.52 15.25
N GLY A 54 17.06 -0.15 14.38
CA GLY A 54 16.28 -1.33 14.72
C GLY A 54 14.96 -1.07 15.45
N ARG A 55 14.58 0.20 15.69
CA ARG A 55 13.32 0.55 16.36
C ARG A 55 12.14 0.31 15.45
N VAL A 56 11.07 -0.28 15.99
CA VAL A 56 9.84 -0.52 15.24
C VAL A 56 9.21 0.82 14.85
N GLN A 57 8.95 0.99 13.56
CA GLN A 57 8.22 2.14 12.98
C GLN A 57 6.74 1.81 12.75
N GLY A 58 6.42 0.53 12.60
CA GLY A 58 5.08 0.05 12.40
C GLY A 58 5.06 -1.40 11.92
N SER A 59 3.86 -1.91 11.73
CA SER A 59 3.67 -3.27 11.21
C SER A 59 2.36 -3.37 10.42
N HIS A 60 2.22 -4.41 9.62
CA HIS A 60 0.93 -4.82 9.09
C HIS A 60 0.77 -6.34 9.11
N THR A 61 -0.47 -6.77 9.15
CA THR A 61 -0.87 -8.17 9.02
C THR A 61 -2.01 -8.27 8.02
N THR A 62 -1.96 -9.28 7.16
CA THR A 62 -3.09 -9.61 6.26
C THR A 62 -3.71 -10.92 6.72
N ASP A 63 -5.01 -10.89 6.98
CA ASP A 63 -5.74 -12.09 7.37
C ASP A 63 -6.13 -12.94 6.15
N ARG A 64 -6.67 -14.14 6.40
CA ARG A 64 -7.11 -15.08 5.36
C ARG A 64 -8.26 -14.55 4.47
N TYR A 65 -8.92 -13.48 4.90
CA TYR A 65 -10.01 -12.85 4.15
C TYR A 65 -9.52 -11.64 3.34
N GLY A 66 -8.19 -11.42 3.25
CA GLY A 66 -7.60 -10.31 2.51
C GLY A 66 -7.68 -8.95 3.19
N LYS A 67 -8.07 -8.91 4.49
CA LYS A 67 -8.02 -7.67 5.26
C LYS A 67 -6.62 -7.45 5.79
N THR A 68 -6.01 -6.33 5.40
CA THR A 68 -4.73 -5.87 5.92
C THR A 68 -4.97 -4.82 7.02
N THR A 69 -4.37 -5.03 8.19
CA THR A 69 -4.41 -4.08 9.31
C THR A 69 -3.03 -3.46 9.50
N TYR A 70 -2.95 -2.15 9.40
CA TYR A 70 -1.73 -1.36 9.61
C TYR A 70 -1.70 -0.83 11.04
N ARG A 71 -0.54 -0.92 11.69
CA ARG A 71 -0.32 -0.50 13.08
C ARG A 71 0.90 0.42 13.16
N ASP A 72 0.86 1.37 14.11
CA ASP A 72 2.00 2.22 14.43
C ASP A 72 3.09 1.47 15.24
N SER A 73 4.13 2.21 15.64
CA SER A 73 5.22 1.69 16.48
C SER A 73 4.77 1.19 17.86
N MET A 74 3.63 1.67 18.35
CA MET A 74 3.02 1.26 19.63
C MET A 74 2.01 0.12 19.47
N GLY A 75 1.81 -0.39 18.24
CA GLY A 75 0.84 -1.45 17.94
C GLY A 75 -0.60 -0.99 17.77
N ARG A 76 -0.90 0.32 17.85
CA ARG A 76 -2.25 0.86 17.66
C ARG A 76 -2.64 0.81 16.19
N VAL A 77 -3.90 0.45 15.90
CA VAL A 77 -4.41 0.45 14.53
C VAL A 77 -4.41 1.88 13.96
N GLN A 78 -3.80 2.05 12.80
CA GLN A 78 -3.78 3.31 12.05
C GLN A 78 -4.73 3.29 10.87
N ALA A 79 -4.84 2.14 10.20
CA ALA A 79 -5.68 1.97 9.02
C ALA A 79 -5.98 0.50 8.78
N THR A 80 -6.99 0.25 7.98
CA THR A 80 -7.25 -1.07 7.40
C THR A 80 -7.48 -0.97 5.89
N LYS A 81 -7.15 -2.04 5.20
CA LYS A 81 -7.41 -2.23 3.78
C LYS A 81 -8.11 -3.56 3.60
N THR A 82 -9.20 -3.59 2.86
CA THR A 82 -9.92 -4.82 2.49
C THR A 82 -10.10 -4.86 0.98
N THR A 83 -9.82 -6.00 0.38
CA THR A 83 -10.13 -6.24 -1.04
C THR A 83 -11.22 -7.29 -1.12
N ASP A 84 -12.34 -6.96 -1.76
CA ASP A 84 -13.44 -7.90 -1.95
C ASP A 84 -13.18 -8.85 -3.13
N ARG A 85 -14.08 -9.84 -3.32
CA ARG A 85 -13.99 -10.82 -4.41
C ARG A 85 -14.11 -10.21 -5.82
N TYR A 86 -14.56 -8.96 -5.92
CA TYR A 86 -14.69 -8.23 -7.18
C TYR A 86 -13.50 -7.31 -7.46
N GLY A 87 -12.43 -7.40 -6.64
CA GLY A 87 -11.23 -6.58 -6.79
C GLY A 87 -11.36 -5.15 -6.28
N LYS A 88 -12.49 -4.79 -5.63
CA LYS A 88 -12.63 -3.49 -4.99
C LYS A 88 -11.88 -3.46 -3.68
N THR A 89 -10.91 -2.57 -3.58
CA THR A 89 -10.17 -2.30 -2.36
C THR A 89 -10.75 -1.09 -1.65
N THR A 90 -11.07 -1.25 -0.36
CA THR A 90 -11.57 -0.19 0.52
C THR A 90 -10.53 0.11 1.59
N TYR A 91 -10.17 1.38 1.74
CA TYR A 91 -9.27 1.90 2.77
C TYR A 91 -10.08 2.57 3.86
N ARG A 92 -9.76 2.28 5.13
CA ARG A 92 -10.41 2.85 6.31
C ARG A 92 -9.37 3.39 7.28
N ASP A 93 -9.73 4.43 8.03
CA ASP A 93 -8.90 4.95 9.12
C ASP A 93 -8.97 4.06 10.39
N ALA A 94 -8.31 4.51 11.45
CA ALA A 94 -8.29 3.85 12.75
C ALA A 94 -9.68 3.70 13.39
N GLN A 95 -10.61 4.60 13.08
CA GLN A 95 -12.00 4.60 13.55
C GLN A 95 -12.95 3.79 12.64
N GLY A 96 -12.43 3.17 11.58
CA GLY A 96 -13.19 2.39 10.62
C GLY A 96 -13.92 3.21 9.54
N ARG A 97 -13.74 4.52 9.50
CA ARG A 97 -14.36 5.40 8.48
C ARG A 97 -13.66 5.18 7.14
N VAL A 98 -14.46 5.10 6.07
CA VAL A 98 -13.91 4.98 4.70
C VAL A 98 -13.11 6.23 4.34
N GLN A 99 -11.88 6.04 3.88
CA GLN A 99 -11.00 7.09 3.37
C GLN A 99 -10.98 7.12 1.83
N GLY A 100 -11.32 6.02 1.21
CA GLY A 100 -11.39 5.91 -0.23
C GLY A 100 -11.47 4.47 -0.71
N THR A 101 -11.66 4.31 -2.01
CA THR A 101 -11.72 3.01 -2.66
C THR A 101 -10.90 2.99 -3.93
N VAL A 102 -10.43 1.79 -4.29
CA VAL A 102 -9.75 1.52 -5.56
C VAL A 102 -10.46 0.34 -6.21
N THR A 103 -10.82 0.47 -7.47
CA THR A 103 -11.37 -0.62 -8.28
C THR A 103 -10.57 -0.77 -9.56
N THR A 104 -10.31 -2.01 -9.96
CA THR A 104 -9.75 -2.31 -11.28
C THR A 104 -10.79 -3.11 -12.06
N ASP A 105 -11.18 -2.63 -13.23
CA ASP A 105 -12.14 -3.32 -14.09
C ASP A 105 -11.46 -4.43 -14.92
N ASN A 106 -12.27 -5.18 -15.64
CA ASN A 106 -11.81 -6.29 -16.48
C ASN A 106 -10.94 -5.85 -17.68
N TYR A 107 -10.89 -4.55 -17.97
CA TYR A 107 -10.06 -3.95 -19.02
C TYR A 107 -8.74 -3.38 -18.47
N GLY A 108 -8.46 -3.62 -17.18
CA GLY A 108 -7.23 -3.14 -16.52
C GLY A 108 -7.26 -1.65 -16.15
N LYS A 109 -8.42 -0.98 -16.25
CA LYS A 109 -8.56 0.40 -15.79
C LYS A 109 -8.75 0.42 -14.29
N THR A 110 -7.83 1.06 -13.59
CA THR A 110 -7.90 1.31 -12.16
C THR A 110 -8.51 2.70 -11.91
N THR A 111 -9.47 2.78 -11.00
CA THR A 111 -10.14 4.02 -10.60
C THR A 111 -10.00 4.23 -9.10
N TRP A 112 -9.50 5.39 -8.69
CA TRP A 112 -9.42 5.83 -7.29
C TRP A 112 -10.56 6.77 -6.97
N ARG A 113 -11.21 6.57 -5.81
CA ARG A 113 -12.30 7.40 -5.32
C ARG A 113 -12.01 7.83 -3.88
N ASP A 114 -12.47 9.02 -3.52
CA ASP A 114 -12.41 9.51 -2.14
C ASP A 114 -13.46 8.86 -1.24
N ALA A 115 -13.54 9.32 0.02
CA ALA A 115 -14.51 8.86 1.01
C ALA A 115 -15.97 9.10 0.61
N GLN A 116 -16.23 10.11 -0.22
CA GLN A 116 -17.56 10.46 -0.75
C GLN A 116 -17.86 9.74 -2.08
N GLY A 117 -16.97 8.89 -2.57
CA GLY A 117 -17.13 8.15 -3.82
C GLY A 117 -16.78 8.95 -5.08
N ARG A 118 -16.29 10.19 -4.98
CA ARG A 118 -15.89 11.02 -6.12
C ARG A 118 -14.58 10.49 -6.70
N VAL A 119 -14.51 10.42 -8.04
CA VAL A 119 -13.29 10.00 -8.74
C VAL A 119 -12.16 11.01 -8.46
N GLN A 120 -11.02 10.50 -8.03
CA GLN A 120 -9.79 11.27 -7.81
C GLN A 120 -8.79 11.08 -8.95
N GLY A 121 -8.90 9.98 -9.69
CA GLY A 121 -8.05 9.70 -10.82
C GLY A 121 -8.25 8.28 -11.36
N THR A 122 -7.61 8.02 -12.48
CA THR A 122 -7.61 6.71 -13.14
C THR A 122 -6.24 6.35 -13.67
N ALA A 123 -5.95 5.05 -13.76
CA ALA A 123 -4.83 4.54 -14.53
C ALA A 123 -5.31 3.47 -15.52
N THR A 124 -4.75 3.47 -16.71
CA THR A 124 -4.97 2.43 -17.71
C THR A 124 -3.64 1.94 -18.22
N THR A 125 -3.47 0.62 -18.28
CA THR A 125 -2.29 -0.01 -18.88
C THR A 125 -2.69 -0.61 -20.21
N ASP A 126 -2.01 -0.19 -21.28
CA ASP A 126 -2.25 -0.72 -22.62
C ASP A 126 -1.57 -2.09 -22.82
N ARG A 127 -1.83 -2.72 -23.96
CA ARG A 127 -1.25 -4.03 -24.34
C ARG A 127 0.29 -4.01 -24.46
N TYR A 128 0.91 -2.84 -24.54
CA TYR A 128 2.36 -2.67 -24.63
C TYR A 128 3.01 -2.37 -23.27
N GLY A 129 2.23 -2.45 -22.18
CA GLY A 129 2.70 -2.21 -20.82
C GLY A 129 2.80 -0.73 -20.43
N LYS A 130 2.40 0.21 -21.31
CA LYS A 130 2.37 1.62 -20.99
C LYS A 130 1.19 1.94 -20.09
N THR A 131 1.45 2.46 -18.89
CA THR A 131 0.42 2.93 -17.96
C THR A 131 0.27 4.44 -18.06
N THR A 132 -0.96 4.89 -18.29
CA THR A 132 -1.33 6.31 -18.33
C THR A 132 -2.15 6.65 -17.10
N TYR A 133 -1.70 7.64 -16.33
CA TYR A 133 -2.37 8.18 -15.14
C TYR A 133 -3.10 9.46 -15.50
N ARG A 134 -4.37 9.58 -15.06
CA ARG A 134 -5.22 10.75 -15.29
C ARG A 134 -5.79 11.27 -13.98
N ASP A 135 -6.00 12.59 -13.89
CA ASP A 135 -6.69 13.21 -12.75
C ASP A 135 -8.21 12.99 -12.79
N ALA A 136 -8.92 13.60 -11.84
CA ALA A 136 -10.38 13.55 -11.74
C ALA A 136 -11.09 14.12 -12.96
N GLN A 137 -10.47 15.06 -13.68
CA GLN A 137 -10.97 15.69 -14.91
C GLN A 137 -10.56 14.93 -16.18
N GLY A 138 -9.85 13.80 -16.05
CA GLY A 138 -9.39 12.99 -17.18
C GLY A 138 -8.10 13.48 -17.85
N ARG A 139 -7.46 14.53 -17.34
CA ARG A 139 -6.21 15.06 -17.88
C ARG A 139 -5.04 14.14 -17.54
N VAL A 140 -4.15 13.90 -18.51
CA VAL A 140 -2.96 13.06 -18.28
C VAL A 140 -2.01 13.76 -17.30
N GLN A 141 -1.66 13.07 -16.22
CA GLN A 141 -0.72 13.53 -15.19
C GLN A 141 0.67 12.89 -15.38
N ALA A 142 0.70 11.62 -15.76
CA ALA A 142 1.94 10.88 -15.95
C ALA A 142 1.75 9.68 -16.85
N THR A 143 2.84 9.19 -17.42
CA THR A 143 2.91 7.89 -18.08
C THR A 143 4.11 7.12 -17.55
N LYS A 144 3.95 5.79 -17.45
CA LYS A 144 5.02 4.84 -17.10
C LYS A 144 5.08 3.76 -18.17
N LYS A 145 6.28 3.44 -18.63
CA LYS A 145 6.57 2.32 -19.51
C LYS A 145 7.40 1.27 -18.77
#